data_0c39f98916b9e0826d0e1992f74c3a3c
#
_entry.id   0c39f98916b9e0826d0e1992f74c3a3c
#
_cell.length_a   1.000
_cell.length_b   1.000
_cell.length_c   1.000
_cell.angle_alpha   90.00
_cell.angle_beta   90.00
_cell.angle_gamma   90.00
#
_symmetry.space_group_name_H-M   'P 1'
#
loop_
_entity.id
_entity.type
_entity.pdbx_description
1 polymer ?
#
loop_
_entity_poly.entity_id
_entity_poly.type
_entity_poly.pdbx_seq_one_letter_code
_entity_poly.pdbx_strand_id
1 'polypeptide(L)'
;MCYLTGNMEAISYLHSKKIRNEGDGAKLISSNDSQNFTYRGRFVSREEAFAVGNETSQKIHNALKWIIRKQGTFFDTLAVVTWESNRLSMPRWNADTEESLLMYYLLFFHIHEVL
;
A
#
# COMPACT_ATOMS: atom_id res chain seq x y z
N MET A 1 2.37 18.66 8.58
CA MET A 1 2.95 18.29 7.26
C MET A 1 2.73 16.80 7.00
N CYS A 2 2.24 16.47 5.84
CA CYS A 2 2.09 15.07 5.41
C CYS A 2 3.46 14.48 5.03
N TYR A 3 3.83 13.34 5.60
CA TYR A 3 5.14 12.72 5.35
C TYR A 3 5.28 12.14 3.94
N LEU A 4 4.17 11.83 3.27
CA LEU A 4 4.21 11.27 1.93
C LEU A 4 4.31 12.33 0.82
N THR A 5 3.71 13.49 1.02
CA THR A 5 3.67 14.55 0.00
C THR A 5 4.57 15.73 0.33
N GLY A 6 4.94 15.91 1.59
CA GLY A 6 5.63 17.10 2.07
C GLY A 6 4.76 18.35 2.17
N ASN A 7 3.49 18.26 1.81
CA ASN A 7 2.58 19.41 1.81
C ASN A 7 1.92 19.62 3.18
N MET A 8 1.50 20.86 3.42
CA MET A 8 0.67 21.19 4.58
C MET A 8 -0.78 20.82 4.27
N GLU A 9 -1.29 19.83 4.96
CA GLU A 9 -2.68 19.36 4.83
C GLU A 9 -3.20 18.85 6.17
N ALA A 10 -4.52 18.76 6.31
CA ALA A 10 -5.14 18.20 7.49
C ALA A 10 -4.75 16.73 7.66
N ILE A 11 -4.19 16.37 8.81
CA ILE A 11 -3.71 15.02 9.10
C ILE A 11 -4.87 14.10 9.45
N SER A 12 -4.84 12.90 8.90
CA SER A 12 -5.79 11.85 9.25
C SER A 12 -5.34 11.11 10.51
N TYR A 13 -6.23 11.01 11.49
CA TYR A 13 -6.02 10.17 12.68
C TYR A 13 -6.76 8.84 12.57
N LEU A 14 -7.71 8.73 11.66
CA LEU A 14 -8.47 7.52 11.37
C LEU A 14 -8.29 7.15 9.91
N HIS A 15 -7.58 6.07 9.67
CA HIS A 15 -7.34 5.58 8.31
C HIS A 15 -8.35 4.51 7.90
N SER A 16 -8.42 4.23 6.62
CA SER A 16 -9.39 3.32 6.02
C SER A 16 -9.24 1.89 6.52
N LYS A 17 -10.37 1.24 6.74
CA LYS A 17 -10.51 -0.21 6.91
C LYS A 17 -10.96 -0.84 5.59
N LYS A 18 -11.28 -2.14 5.64
CA LYS A 18 -11.85 -2.88 4.50
C LYS A 18 -10.93 -2.88 3.28
N ILE A 19 -9.64 -3.07 3.53
CA ILE A 19 -8.61 -3.05 2.49
C ILE A 19 -8.72 -4.28 1.59
N ARG A 20 -8.74 -5.48 2.20
CA ARG A 20 -8.79 -6.75 1.49
C ARG A 20 -10.20 -7.10 1.02
N ASN A 21 -11.22 -6.86 1.86
CA ASN A 21 -12.63 -7.14 1.57
C ASN A 21 -13.54 -6.31 2.48
N GLU A 22 -14.83 -6.35 2.25
CA GLU A 22 -15.83 -5.56 2.97
C GLU A 22 -15.99 -5.93 4.46
N GLY A 23 -15.59 -7.14 4.85
CA GLY A 23 -15.59 -7.59 6.24
C GLY A 23 -14.30 -7.34 7.00
N ASP A 24 -13.27 -6.81 6.33
CA ASP A 24 -11.94 -6.67 6.89
C ASP A 24 -11.86 -5.47 7.83
N GLY A 25 -11.58 -5.72 9.11
CA GLY A 25 -11.35 -4.68 10.12
C GLY A 25 -9.91 -4.20 10.21
N ALA A 26 -8.97 -4.85 9.54
CA ALA A 26 -7.56 -4.50 9.59
C ALA A 26 -7.27 -3.17 8.88
N LYS A 27 -6.26 -2.46 9.37
CA LYS A 27 -5.79 -1.20 8.81
C LYS A 27 -4.34 -1.35 8.36
N LEU A 28 -4.00 -0.70 7.26
CA LEU A 28 -2.61 -0.57 6.81
C LEU A 28 -1.84 0.42 7.69
N ILE A 29 -2.47 1.52 8.06
CA ILE A 29 -1.90 2.57 8.90
C ILE A 29 -2.80 2.73 10.13
N SER A 30 -2.20 2.64 11.31
CA SER A 30 -2.88 2.84 12.58
C SER A 30 -1.98 3.59 13.55
N SER A 31 -2.44 4.72 14.04
CA SER A 31 -1.71 5.55 15.01
C SER A 31 -2.61 6.14 16.08
N ASN A 32 -3.84 5.66 16.17
CA ASN A 32 -4.90 6.25 17.00
C ASN A 32 -5.22 5.45 18.27
N ASP A 33 -4.48 4.38 18.58
CA ASP A 33 -4.72 3.65 19.81
C ASP A 33 -4.14 4.40 21.02
N SER A 34 -4.85 4.33 22.14
CA SER A 34 -4.46 4.95 23.39
C SER A 34 -3.77 3.99 24.37
N GLN A 35 -3.64 2.72 23.98
CA GLN A 35 -3.13 1.65 24.84
C GLN A 35 -1.73 1.16 24.44
N ASN A 36 -1.03 1.89 23.59
CA ASN A 36 0.33 1.62 23.13
C ASN A 36 0.51 0.31 22.33
N PHE A 37 -0.53 -0.21 21.70
CA PHE A 37 -0.41 -1.35 20.80
C PHE A 37 0.20 -0.96 19.43
N THR A 38 0.07 0.32 19.05
CA THR A 38 0.71 0.83 17.84
C THR A 38 2.14 1.24 18.15
N TYR A 39 3.08 0.66 17.42
CA TYR A 39 4.48 1.03 17.55
C TYR A 39 4.72 2.45 17.04
N ARG A 40 5.17 3.33 17.91
CA ARG A 40 5.47 4.73 17.61
C ARG A 40 6.95 5.07 17.71
N GLY A 41 7.81 4.07 17.84
CA GLY A 41 9.24 4.28 18.03
C GLY A 41 9.51 5.07 19.31
N ARG A 42 10.23 6.18 19.16
CA ARG A 42 10.54 7.11 20.25
C ARG A 42 9.42 8.11 20.56
N PHE A 43 8.38 8.14 19.74
CA PHE A 43 7.28 9.10 19.89
C PHE A 43 6.27 8.62 20.93
N VAL A 44 5.81 9.53 21.76
CA VAL A 44 4.88 9.23 22.84
C VAL A 44 3.43 9.52 22.40
N SER A 45 3.22 10.63 21.71
CA SER A 45 1.90 11.03 21.26
C SER A 45 1.65 10.64 19.81
N ARG A 46 0.37 10.51 19.45
CA ARG A 46 -0.03 10.24 18.06
C ARG A 46 0.32 11.36 17.08
N GLU A 47 0.41 12.59 17.59
CA GLU A 47 0.74 13.78 16.81
C GLU A 47 2.20 13.78 16.36
N GLU A 48 3.04 13.10 17.10
CA GLU A 48 4.47 12.94 16.78
C GLU A 48 4.77 11.71 15.93
N ALA A 49 3.80 10.81 15.80
CA ALA A 49 3.94 9.60 15.01
C ALA A 49 3.86 9.90 13.51
N PHE A 50 3.89 8.85 12.69
CA PHE A 50 3.78 8.97 11.24
C PHE A 50 2.49 9.68 10.83
N ALA A 51 2.63 10.83 10.18
CA ALA A 51 1.53 11.73 9.82
C ALA A 51 1.23 11.67 8.31
N VAL A 52 0.01 11.31 7.96
CA VAL A 52 -0.49 11.28 6.58
C VAL A 52 -1.74 12.13 6.48
N GLY A 53 -1.80 13.01 5.48
CA GLY A 53 -2.95 13.89 5.26
C GLY A 53 -4.21 13.12 4.88
N ASN A 54 -5.36 13.71 5.16
CA ASN A 54 -6.68 13.09 4.88
C ASN A 54 -6.84 12.76 3.40
N GLU A 55 -6.56 13.69 2.53
CA GLU A 55 -6.70 13.49 1.08
C GLU A 55 -5.73 12.44 0.57
N THR A 56 -4.48 12.52 0.98
CA THR A 56 -3.45 11.55 0.63
C THR A 56 -3.81 10.15 1.13
N SER A 57 -4.25 10.04 2.38
CA SER A 57 -4.71 8.76 2.95
C SER A 57 -5.86 8.14 2.15
N GLN A 58 -6.85 8.92 1.77
CA GLN A 58 -7.96 8.43 0.94
C GLN A 58 -7.48 7.95 -0.43
N LYS A 59 -6.61 8.69 -1.09
CA LYS A 59 -6.07 8.34 -2.40
C LYS A 59 -5.31 7.03 -2.36
N ILE A 60 -4.36 6.87 -1.44
CA ILE A 60 -3.55 5.65 -1.34
C ILE A 60 -4.37 4.42 -0.98
N HIS A 61 -5.32 4.55 -0.04
CA HIS A 61 -6.16 3.43 0.35
C HIS A 61 -7.14 3.02 -0.76
N ASN A 62 -7.72 3.97 -1.46
CA ASN A 62 -8.60 3.67 -2.59
C ASN A 62 -7.83 3.03 -3.76
N ALA A 63 -6.63 3.51 -4.04
CA ALA A 63 -5.77 2.90 -5.05
C ALA A 63 -5.40 1.47 -4.69
N LEU A 64 -5.03 1.21 -3.44
CA LEU A 64 -4.69 -0.14 -2.95
C LEU A 64 -5.91 -1.08 -3.04
N LYS A 65 -7.07 -0.65 -2.58
CA LYS A 65 -8.32 -1.43 -2.69
C LYS A 65 -8.65 -1.78 -4.14
N TRP A 66 -8.49 -0.82 -5.03
CA TRP A 66 -8.75 -1.01 -6.46
C TRP A 66 -7.79 -2.03 -7.07
N ILE A 67 -6.48 -1.94 -6.79
CA ILE A 67 -5.48 -2.89 -7.28
C ILE A 67 -5.75 -4.30 -6.75
N ILE A 68 -6.08 -4.44 -5.47
CA ILE A 68 -6.40 -5.74 -4.87
C ILE A 68 -7.62 -6.36 -5.56
N ARG A 69 -8.67 -5.59 -5.82
CA ARG A 69 -9.86 -6.08 -6.54
C ARG A 69 -9.56 -6.47 -7.98
N LYS A 70 -8.69 -5.72 -8.64
CA LYS A 70 -8.36 -5.94 -10.05
C LYS A 70 -7.45 -7.16 -10.26
N GLN A 71 -6.43 -7.31 -9.44
CA GLN A 71 -5.36 -8.29 -9.68
C GLN A 71 -4.84 -8.98 -8.43
N GLY A 72 -5.51 -8.83 -7.30
CA GLY A 72 -5.16 -9.52 -6.07
C GLY A 72 -5.50 -11.00 -6.12
N THR A 73 -4.72 -11.81 -5.43
CA THR A 73 -5.01 -13.23 -5.18
C THR A 73 -5.13 -13.45 -3.68
N PHE A 74 -6.11 -14.25 -3.28
CA PHE A 74 -6.44 -14.46 -1.88
C PHE A 74 -6.14 -15.89 -1.45
N PHE A 75 -5.51 -16.03 -0.29
CA PHE A 75 -5.32 -17.27 0.43
C PHE A 75 -5.84 -17.08 1.84
N ASP A 76 -7.00 -17.61 2.13
CA ASP A 76 -7.67 -17.44 3.41
C ASP A 76 -7.73 -15.95 3.79
N THR A 77 -7.00 -15.50 4.79
CA THR A 77 -6.96 -14.10 5.22
C THR A 77 -5.86 -13.26 4.55
N LEU A 78 -4.98 -13.88 3.75
CA LEU A 78 -3.90 -13.20 3.07
C LEU A 78 -4.32 -12.72 1.68
N ALA A 79 -4.11 -11.46 1.39
CA ALA A 79 -4.23 -10.90 0.06
C ALA A 79 -2.85 -10.57 -0.49
N VAL A 80 -2.53 -11.08 -1.67
CA VAL A 80 -1.27 -10.82 -2.36
C VAL A 80 -1.56 -10.08 -3.65
N VAL A 81 -0.87 -8.97 -3.86
CA VAL A 81 -1.00 -8.17 -5.06
C VAL A 81 0.37 -7.67 -5.51
N THR A 82 0.59 -7.70 -6.81
CA THR A 82 1.80 -7.16 -7.44
C THR A 82 1.41 -6.07 -8.43
N TRP A 83 2.18 -5.02 -8.48
CA TRP A 83 1.99 -3.93 -9.43
C TRP A 83 3.32 -3.29 -9.78
N GLU A 84 3.29 -2.47 -10.82
CA GLU A 84 4.46 -1.75 -11.30
C GLU A 84 4.06 -0.30 -11.62
N SER A 85 4.89 0.66 -11.24
CA SER A 85 4.59 2.10 -11.34
C SER A 85 4.63 2.65 -12.76
N ASN A 86 5.40 2.04 -13.65
CA ASN A 86 5.56 2.47 -15.05
C ASN A 86 4.49 1.94 -15.99
N ARG A 87 3.40 1.41 -15.46
CA ARG A 87 2.27 0.84 -16.21
C ARG A 87 2.58 -0.44 -16.99
N LEU A 88 3.70 -1.07 -16.71
CA LEU A 88 3.99 -2.39 -17.24
C LEU A 88 3.11 -3.43 -16.56
N SER A 89 2.71 -4.42 -17.33
CA SER A 89 1.98 -5.56 -16.79
C SER A 89 2.91 -6.43 -15.93
N MET A 90 2.52 -6.69 -14.71
CA MET A 90 3.26 -7.57 -13.81
C MET A 90 2.64 -8.97 -13.79
N PRO A 91 3.45 -10.02 -13.75
CA PRO A 91 2.92 -11.36 -13.55
C PRO A 91 2.28 -11.45 -12.17
N ARG A 92 1.28 -12.31 -12.04
CA ARG A 92 0.73 -12.65 -10.73
C ARG A 92 1.79 -13.40 -9.93
N TRP A 93 1.76 -13.27 -8.62
CA TRP A 93 2.70 -13.97 -7.74
C TRP A 93 2.65 -15.51 -7.92
N ASN A 94 1.49 -16.05 -8.37
CA ASN A 94 1.28 -17.48 -8.66
C ASN A 94 1.41 -17.83 -10.16
N ALA A 95 1.96 -16.92 -10.98
CA ALA A 95 2.26 -17.19 -12.37
C ALA A 95 3.33 -18.29 -12.46
N ASP A 96 3.33 -19.05 -13.54
CA ASP A 96 4.37 -20.05 -13.75
C ASP A 96 5.75 -19.39 -13.96
N THR A 97 6.80 -20.21 -13.81
CA THR A 97 8.19 -19.71 -13.87
C THR A 97 8.53 -19.10 -15.23
N GLU A 98 8.02 -19.67 -16.30
CA GLU A 98 8.28 -19.18 -17.66
C GLU A 98 7.67 -17.80 -17.89
N GLU A 99 6.40 -17.63 -17.51
CA GLU A 99 5.71 -16.34 -17.59
C GLU A 99 6.41 -15.28 -16.73
N SER A 100 6.79 -15.64 -15.49
CA SER A 100 7.48 -14.74 -14.58
C SER A 100 8.84 -14.31 -15.11
N LEU A 101 9.63 -15.21 -15.66
CA LEU A 101 10.95 -14.92 -16.24
C LEU A 101 10.82 -14.01 -17.46
N LEU A 102 9.84 -14.23 -18.31
CA LEU A 102 9.60 -13.38 -19.49
C LEU A 102 9.28 -11.94 -19.09
N MET A 103 8.44 -11.75 -18.08
CA MET A 103 8.08 -10.44 -17.56
C MET A 103 9.25 -9.74 -16.88
N TYR A 104 10.06 -10.44 -16.08
CA TYR A 104 11.28 -9.89 -15.51
C TYR A 104 12.29 -9.45 -16.59
N TYR A 105 12.40 -10.19 -17.66
CA TYR A 105 13.26 -9.86 -18.78
C TYR A 105 12.82 -8.57 -19.46
N LEU A 106 11.53 -8.39 -19.70
CA LEU A 106 10.96 -7.17 -20.27
C LEU A 106 11.17 -5.96 -19.34
N LEU A 107 10.98 -6.12 -18.04
CA LEU A 107 11.24 -5.08 -17.04
C LEU A 107 12.71 -4.67 -17.01
N PHE A 108 13.63 -5.62 -17.07
CA PHE A 108 15.07 -5.38 -17.10
C PHE A 108 15.47 -4.56 -18.32
N PHE A 109 14.98 -4.89 -19.52
CA PHE A 109 15.20 -4.12 -20.73
C PHE A 109 14.66 -2.70 -20.63
N HIS A 110 13.47 -2.53 -20.09
CA HIS A 110 12.86 -1.21 -19.91
C HIS A 110 13.68 -0.32 -18.99
N ILE A 111 14.19 -0.84 -17.88
CA ILE A 111 15.07 -0.12 -16.96
C ILE A 111 16.38 0.29 -17.64
N HIS A 112 16.94 -0.56 -18.48
CA HIS A 112 18.16 -0.25 -19.24
C HIS A 112 17.97 0.84 -20.29
N GLU A 113 16.81 0.95 -20.90
CA GLU A 113 16.50 2.00 -21.86
C GLU A 113 16.26 3.37 -21.23
N VAL A 114 15.86 3.40 -19.96
CA VAL A 114 15.59 4.64 -19.21
C VAL A 114 16.84 5.18 -18.52
N LEU A 115 17.83 4.35 -18.26
CA LEU A 115 19.12 4.74 -17.69
C LEU A 115 20.12 5.14 -18.75
#